data_669447d59b345c7bd407593aee46559b
#
_entry.id   669447d59b345c7bd407593aee46559b
#
_cell.length_a   1.000
_cell.length_b   1.000
_cell.length_c   1.000
_cell.angle_alpha   90.00
_cell.angle_beta   90.00
_cell.angle_gamma   90.00
#
_symmetry.space_group_name_H-M   'P 1'
#
loop_
_entity.id
_entity.type
_entity.pdbx_description
1 polymer ?
#
loop_
_entity_poly.entity_id
_entity_poly.type
_entity_poly.pdbx_seq_one_letter_code
_entity_poly.pdbx_strand_id
1 'polypeptide(L)'
;MISNNVIDELFLIGLPPNTTVGGAVYTRWGRTKCGASSKLLYEGYTAGSWYEHKGGASNYICLPHDPQWGNYQDGFQNSGTKIYGTEYEMGHYSNDPFQRINFGGKNFKDHDAPCAVCYTQGRTSHVMIPAWKTCPAGWTREYHGYLVAQQNSQYRTEFVCLDEAPEVVAGGVANKNGALFYVSEAYCGHSLPCPKYVHGRELTCVVCSK
;
A
#
# COMPACT_ATOMS: atom_id res chain seq x y z
N MET A 1 44.90 10.89 -35.44
CA MET A 1 44.02 11.11 -34.28
C MET A 1 42.58 10.99 -34.80
N ILE A 2 42.00 9.82 -34.70
CA ILE A 2 40.61 9.56 -35.12
C ILE A 2 39.80 9.51 -33.83
N SER A 3 38.83 10.40 -33.74
CA SER A 3 38.01 10.73 -32.59
C SER A 3 37.16 9.54 -32.12
N ASN A 4 37.17 9.29 -30.78
CA ASN A 4 36.41 8.25 -30.09
C ASN A 4 34.89 8.50 -29.97
N ASN A 5 34.26 9.24 -30.91
CA ASN A 5 32.84 9.63 -30.86
C ASN A 5 31.91 8.80 -31.75
N VAL A 6 32.36 7.66 -32.29
CA VAL A 6 31.54 6.87 -33.23
C VAL A 6 30.88 5.64 -32.55
N ILE A 7 31.23 5.34 -31.31
CA ILE A 7 30.71 4.13 -30.62
C ILE A 7 29.39 4.37 -29.88
N ASP A 8 29.09 5.63 -29.48
CA ASP A 8 27.83 5.94 -28.74
C ASP A 8 26.59 6.10 -29.62
N GLU A 9 26.75 6.33 -30.95
CA GLU A 9 25.59 6.45 -31.85
C GLU A 9 25.07 5.10 -32.40
N LEU A 10 25.85 4.02 -32.30
CA LEU A 10 25.47 2.72 -32.86
C LEU A 10 24.55 1.89 -31.96
N PHE A 11 24.32 2.29 -30.72
CA PHE A 11 23.38 1.61 -29.81
C PHE A 11 21.96 2.20 -29.80
N LEU A 12 21.72 3.30 -30.49
CA LEU A 12 20.39 3.94 -30.61
C LEU A 12 19.62 3.57 -31.90
N ILE A 13 20.22 2.76 -32.78
CA ILE A 13 19.59 2.36 -34.03
C ILE A 13 19.01 0.94 -33.87
N GLY A 14 17.86 0.81 -33.26
CA GLY A 14 17.24 -0.52 -33.22
C GLY A 14 15.90 -0.64 -32.54
N LEU A 15 15.44 0.36 -31.82
CA LEU A 15 14.08 0.34 -31.28
C LEU A 15 13.15 1.07 -32.26
N PRO A 16 12.08 0.45 -32.77
CA PRO A 16 11.11 1.16 -33.59
C PRO A 16 10.55 2.35 -32.79
N PRO A 17 10.22 3.49 -33.46
CA PRO A 17 9.84 4.75 -32.81
C PRO A 17 8.55 4.71 -31.98
N ASN A 18 8.07 3.52 -31.61
CA ASN A 18 6.87 3.30 -30.82
C ASN A 18 6.99 2.09 -29.86
N THR A 19 8.18 1.79 -29.34
CA THR A 19 8.29 0.82 -28.24
C THR A 19 7.71 1.45 -26.97
N THR A 20 6.45 1.14 -26.69
CA THR A 20 5.86 1.40 -25.38
C THR A 20 6.58 0.52 -24.36
N VAL A 21 7.41 1.15 -23.54
CA VAL A 21 8.06 0.45 -22.43
C VAL A 21 6.98 0.11 -21.42
N GLY A 22 6.67 -1.18 -21.26
CA GLY A 22 5.72 -1.66 -20.27
C GLY A 22 6.14 -1.32 -18.84
N GLY A 23 5.24 -1.53 -17.88
CA GLY A 23 5.49 -1.33 -16.47
C GLY A 23 4.48 -2.07 -15.61
N ALA A 24 4.71 -2.11 -14.31
CA ALA A 24 3.77 -2.64 -13.32
C ALA A 24 3.06 -1.50 -12.59
N VAL A 25 1.88 -1.80 -12.06
CA VAL A 25 1.11 -0.89 -11.20
C VAL A 25 1.06 -1.49 -9.81
N TYR A 26 1.33 -0.68 -8.78
CA TYR A 26 1.18 -1.07 -7.38
C TYR A 26 0.51 0.04 -6.59
N THR A 27 -0.10 -0.31 -5.46
CA THR A 27 -0.64 0.66 -4.50
C THR A 27 0.35 0.83 -3.34
N ARG A 28 0.64 2.09 -3.00
CA ARG A 28 1.37 2.47 -1.80
C ARG A 28 0.36 2.93 -0.75
N TRP A 29 0.17 2.11 0.26
CA TRP A 29 -0.76 2.36 1.34
C TRP A 29 -0.14 3.27 2.40
N GLY A 30 -0.91 4.24 2.89
CA GLY A 30 -0.47 5.21 3.89
C GLY A 30 0.32 6.40 3.34
N ARG A 31 0.42 6.58 2.02
CA ARG A 31 1.16 7.69 1.41
C ARG A 31 0.41 8.28 0.23
N THR A 32 0.60 9.59 0.02
CA THR A 32 0.06 10.31 -1.14
C THR A 32 1.03 10.34 -2.34
N LYS A 33 2.28 9.86 -2.17
CA LYS A 33 3.33 9.91 -3.18
C LYS A 33 3.97 8.55 -3.42
N CYS A 34 4.36 8.31 -4.66
CA CYS A 34 5.15 7.15 -5.04
C CYS A 34 6.61 7.27 -4.60
N GLY A 35 7.36 6.16 -4.66
CA GLY A 35 8.81 6.18 -4.56
C GLY A 35 9.45 6.95 -5.72
N ALA A 36 10.72 7.37 -5.56
CA ALA A 36 11.41 8.20 -6.56
C ALA A 36 11.54 7.54 -7.93
N SER A 37 11.46 6.21 -8.01
CA SER A 37 11.58 5.41 -9.23
C SER A 37 10.25 5.13 -9.93
N SER A 38 9.13 5.65 -9.43
CA SER A 38 7.78 5.37 -9.92
C SER A 38 7.00 6.66 -10.19
N LYS A 39 6.09 6.61 -11.16
CA LYS A 39 5.20 7.72 -11.50
C LYS A 39 3.87 7.57 -10.75
N LEU A 40 3.37 8.66 -10.20
CA LEU A 40 2.04 8.71 -9.62
C LEU A 40 0.99 8.66 -10.76
N LEU A 41 0.05 7.71 -10.66
CA LEU A 41 -1.14 7.70 -11.52
C LEU A 41 -2.25 8.52 -10.88
N TYR A 42 -2.55 8.27 -9.62
CA TYR A 42 -3.43 9.08 -8.79
C TYR A 42 -3.16 8.82 -7.31
N GLU A 43 -3.57 9.75 -6.46
CA GLU A 43 -3.66 9.60 -5.01
C GLU A 43 -5.12 9.60 -4.56
N GLY A 44 -5.38 9.15 -3.34
CA GLY A 44 -6.74 9.07 -2.86
C GLY A 44 -6.87 8.60 -1.42
N TYR A 45 -8.07 8.13 -1.12
CA TYR A 45 -8.46 7.61 0.19
C TYR A 45 -8.39 6.09 0.18
N THR A 46 -7.72 5.50 1.17
CA THR A 46 -7.83 4.06 1.41
C THR A 46 -9.24 3.74 1.86
N ALA A 47 -9.85 2.72 1.27
CA ALA A 47 -11.21 2.31 1.59
C ALA A 47 -11.37 0.79 1.56
N GLY A 48 -12.42 0.30 2.24
CA GLY A 48 -12.76 -1.11 2.31
C GLY A 48 -14.16 -1.34 2.87
N SER A 49 -14.46 -2.56 3.27
CA SER A 49 -15.71 -2.89 3.94
C SER A 49 -15.66 -2.50 5.41
N TRP A 50 -16.79 -2.13 5.99
CA TRP A 50 -16.89 -1.87 7.42
C TRP A 50 -16.54 -3.11 8.24
N TYR A 51 -15.79 -2.91 9.31
CA TYR A 51 -15.16 -3.97 10.10
C TYR A 51 -16.14 -4.99 10.70
N GLU A 52 -17.43 -4.66 10.84
CA GLU A 52 -18.49 -5.56 11.32
C GLU A 52 -19.39 -6.13 10.20
N HIS A 53 -19.16 -5.80 8.94
CA HIS A 53 -19.97 -6.36 7.85
C HIS A 53 -19.51 -7.76 7.46
N LYS A 54 -20.42 -8.73 7.53
CA LYS A 54 -20.17 -10.13 7.10
C LYS A 54 -19.98 -10.28 5.59
N GLY A 55 -20.60 -9.39 4.83
CA GLY A 55 -20.57 -9.38 3.36
C GLY A 55 -19.82 -8.16 2.83
N GLY A 56 -19.81 -8.01 1.53
CA GLY A 56 -19.05 -7.01 0.81
C GLY A 56 -17.76 -7.59 0.23
N ALA A 57 -16.77 -6.75 -0.01
CA ALA A 57 -15.46 -7.17 -0.48
C ALA A 57 -14.48 -7.32 0.69
N SER A 58 -13.43 -8.11 0.50
CA SER A 58 -12.38 -8.32 1.51
C SER A 58 -11.09 -7.57 1.20
N ASN A 59 -10.99 -6.94 0.05
CA ASN A 59 -9.82 -6.15 -0.36
C ASN A 59 -9.95 -4.69 0.07
N TYR A 60 -8.80 -4.04 0.28
CA TYR A 60 -8.72 -2.58 0.31
C TYR A 60 -8.58 -2.03 -1.11
N ILE A 61 -9.09 -0.83 -1.32
CA ILE A 61 -8.99 -0.11 -2.58
C ILE A 61 -8.51 1.32 -2.34
N CYS A 62 -7.85 1.92 -3.34
CA CYS A 62 -7.48 3.33 -3.32
C CYS A 62 -8.51 4.10 -4.14
N LEU A 63 -9.39 4.85 -3.47
CA LEU A 63 -10.41 5.68 -4.11
C LEU A 63 -9.81 7.02 -4.51
N PRO A 64 -9.92 7.46 -5.78
CA PRO A 64 -9.43 8.77 -6.19
C PRO A 64 -10.18 9.91 -5.49
N HIS A 65 -9.51 11.05 -5.32
CA HIS A 65 -10.13 12.24 -4.72
C HIS A 65 -11.30 12.77 -5.55
N ASP A 66 -11.22 12.65 -6.89
CA ASP A 66 -12.22 13.13 -7.83
C ASP A 66 -12.93 11.96 -8.52
N PRO A 67 -14.02 11.42 -7.92
CA PRO A 67 -14.77 10.33 -8.51
C PRO A 67 -15.53 10.77 -9.77
N GLN A 68 -15.61 9.87 -10.75
CA GLN A 68 -16.43 10.05 -11.94
C GLN A 68 -17.71 9.23 -11.83
N TRP A 69 -18.87 9.87 -12.00
CA TRP A 69 -20.17 9.24 -11.86
C TRP A 69 -20.75 8.87 -13.23
N GLY A 70 -21.31 7.65 -13.31
CA GLY A 70 -22.13 7.23 -14.46
C GLY A 70 -23.62 7.55 -14.22
N ASN A 71 -24.51 6.68 -14.69
CA ASN A 71 -25.93 6.74 -14.28
C ASN A 71 -26.01 6.36 -12.80
N TYR A 72 -26.56 7.24 -11.99
CA TYR A 72 -26.64 7.04 -10.54
C TYR A 72 -28.03 7.44 -10.01
N GLN A 73 -28.32 6.96 -8.82
CA GLN A 73 -29.45 7.40 -8.00
C GLN A 73 -28.89 7.71 -6.60
N ASP A 74 -29.23 8.87 -6.07
CA ASP A 74 -28.88 9.26 -4.72
C ASP A 74 -29.56 8.38 -3.68
N GLY A 75 -28.92 8.25 -2.52
CA GLY A 75 -29.38 7.44 -1.42
C GLY A 75 -28.97 5.95 -1.53
N PHE A 76 -29.07 5.24 -0.41
CA PHE A 76 -28.74 3.82 -0.34
C PHE A 76 -29.78 2.94 -1.03
N GLN A 77 -29.31 2.03 -1.86
CA GLN A 77 -30.13 0.94 -2.39
C GLN A 77 -30.05 -0.25 -1.41
N ASN A 78 -31.19 -0.91 -1.12
CA ASN A 78 -31.29 -1.90 -0.04
C ASN A 78 -30.44 -3.17 -0.22
N SER A 79 -30.00 -3.48 -1.44
CA SER A 79 -29.26 -4.70 -1.78
C SER A 79 -27.81 -4.44 -2.22
N GLY A 80 -27.32 -3.21 -2.08
CA GLY A 80 -25.94 -2.85 -2.48
C GLY A 80 -24.87 -3.17 -1.42
N THR A 81 -23.62 -3.34 -1.84
CA THR A 81 -22.48 -3.31 -0.95
C THR A 81 -22.15 -1.85 -0.59
N LYS A 82 -21.48 -1.66 0.53
CA LYS A 82 -21.06 -0.33 0.99
C LYS A 82 -19.55 -0.29 1.14
N ILE A 83 -18.96 0.85 0.80
CA ILE A 83 -17.53 1.13 0.92
C ILE A 83 -17.35 2.22 1.98
N TYR A 84 -16.35 2.07 2.83
CA TYR A 84 -16.02 2.97 3.92
C TYR A 84 -14.57 3.40 3.82
N GLY A 85 -14.22 4.59 4.32
CA GLY A 85 -12.84 5.00 4.53
C GLY A 85 -12.13 4.06 5.50
N THR A 86 -10.81 4.02 5.43
CA THR A 86 -9.98 3.18 6.31
C THR A 86 -9.26 4.03 7.34
N GLU A 87 -9.37 3.68 8.62
CA GLU A 87 -8.71 4.34 9.73
C GLU A 87 -7.54 3.51 10.27
N TYR A 88 -6.54 4.18 10.82
CA TYR A 88 -5.45 3.55 11.54
C TYR A 88 -5.88 3.19 12.96
N GLU A 89 -5.79 1.92 13.33
CA GLU A 89 -6.01 1.43 14.69
C GLU A 89 -4.68 1.01 15.36
N MET A 90 -3.66 1.81 15.13
CA MET A 90 -2.30 1.58 15.61
C MET A 90 -1.90 2.71 16.57
N GLY A 91 -1.42 2.40 17.72
CA GLY A 91 -1.07 3.38 18.77
C GLY A 91 -1.16 2.80 20.18
N HIS A 92 -1.56 1.53 20.24
CA HIS A 92 -1.60 0.77 21.51
C HIS A 92 -0.32 -0.02 21.76
N TYR A 93 0.58 -0.08 20.77
CA TYR A 93 1.84 -0.81 20.89
C TYR A 93 2.83 -0.02 21.74
N SER A 94 3.44 -0.65 22.72
CA SER A 94 4.44 -0.03 23.61
C SER A 94 5.70 0.43 22.86
N ASN A 95 5.96 -0.15 21.67
CA ASN A 95 7.03 0.19 20.76
C ASN A 95 6.42 0.48 19.39
N ASP A 96 5.76 1.63 19.22
CA ASP A 96 5.19 2.01 17.94
C ASP A 96 6.20 1.77 16.79
N PRO A 97 5.95 0.82 15.88
CA PRO A 97 6.91 0.44 14.86
C PRO A 97 7.03 1.46 13.72
N PHE A 98 6.10 2.44 13.66
CA PHE A 98 6.01 3.40 12.58
C PHE A 98 6.79 4.69 12.84
N GLN A 99 7.37 5.23 11.77
CA GLN A 99 8.00 6.55 11.78
C GLN A 99 6.92 7.63 11.64
N ARG A 100 6.86 8.55 12.60
CA ARG A 100 5.85 9.63 12.62
C ARG A 100 6.34 10.92 11.97
N ILE A 101 7.36 10.86 11.12
CA ILE A 101 7.99 12.03 10.50
C ILE A 101 7.03 12.85 9.63
N ASN A 102 6.11 12.17 8.93
CA ASN A 102 5.13 12.81 8.05
C ASN A 102 3.93 13.41 8.80
N PHE A 103 3.85 13.20 10.10
CA PHE A 103 2.79 13.73 10.95
C PHE A 103 3.32 14.50 12.17
N GLY A 104 4.54 15.05 12.05
CA GLY A 104 5.14 15.89 13.10
C GLY A 104 5.31 15.19 14.45
N GLY A 105 5.56 13.88 14.46
CA GLY A 105 5.72 13.07 15.67
C GLY A 105 4.43 12.71 16.40
N LYS A 106 3.26 13.14 15.90
CA LYS A 106 1.96 12.87 16.53
C LYS A 106 1.51 11.43 16.31
N ASN A 107 0.62 10.95 17.18
CA ASN A 107 -0.07 9.69 16.98
C ASN A 107 -1.08 9.81 15.83
N PHE A 108 -1.11 8.83 14.94
CA PHE A 108 -2.04 8.76 13.81
C PHE A 108 -3.23 7.81 14.04
N LYS A 109 -3.39 7.26 15.24
CA LYS A 109 -4.58 6.46 15.60
C LYS A 109 -5.86 7.27 15.33
N ASP A 110 -6.90 6.60 14.88
CA ASP A 110 -8.21 7.17 14.51
C ASP A 110 -8.16 8.20 13.36
N HIS A 111 -7.04 8.25 12.60
CA HIS A 111 -6.93 9.07 11.41
C HIS A 111 -7.15 8.25 10.14
N ASP A 112 -7.76 8.87 9.15
CA ASP A 112 -7.98 8.27 7.84
C ASP A 112 -6.66 8.07 7.09
N ALA A 113 -6.51 6.90 6.44
CA ALA A 113 -5.33 6.51 5.69
C ALA A 113 -5.40 6.97 4.23
N PRO A 114 -4.39 7.70 3.71
CA PRO A 114 -4.29 7.98 2.28
C PRO A 114 -3.68 6.79 1.53
N CYS A 115 -3.72 6.86 0.19
CA CYS A 115 -3.06 5.91 -0.69
C CYS A 115 -2.58 6.59 -1.99
N ALA A 116 -1.62 5.95 -2.66
CA ALA A 116 -1.17 6.35 -3.99
C ALA A 116 -1.09 5.13 -4.91
N VAL A 117 -1.61 5.26 -6.12
CA VAL A 117 -1.44 4.26 -7.17
C VAL A 117 -0.29 4.68 -8.07
N CYS A 118 0.70 3.80 -8.19
CA CYS A 118 2.01 4.06 -8.74
C CYS A 118 2.31 3.16 -9.94
N TYR A 119 2.99 3.71 -10.96
CA TYR A 119 3.43 3.01 -12.15
C TYR A 119 4.95 2.95 -12.24
N THR A 120 5.49 1.76 -12.45
CA THR A 120 6.94 1.50 -12.61
C THR A 120 7.28 1.36 -14.08
N GLN A 121 7.76 2.42 -14.72
CA GLN A 121 8.14 2.35 -16.14
C GLN A 121 9.36 1.43 -16.34
N GLY A 122 9.26 0.49 -17.26
CA GLY A 122 10.34 -0.46 -17.59
C GLY A 122 10.51 -1.64 -16.62
N ARG A 123 9.76 -1.67 -15.55
CA ARG A 123 9.70 -2.82 -14.61
C ARG A 123 8.30 -3.39 -14.65
N THR A 124 8.16 -4.55 -15.28
CA THR A 124 6.87 -5.13 -15.68
C THR A 124 6.24 -6.05 -14.64
N SER A 125 6.94 -6.28 -13.54
CA SER A 125 6.48 -7.14 -12.46
C SER A 125 6.59 -6.42 -11.12
N HIS A 126 5.62 -6.66 -10.22
CA HIS A 126 5.73 -6.23 -8.83
C HIS A 126 5.30 -7.37 -7.88
N VAL A 127 5.80 -7.34 -6.67
CA VAL A 127 5.44 -8.29 -5.62
C VAL A 127 5.53 -7.65 -4.24
N MET A 128 4.57 -7.94 -3.38
CA MET A 128 4.67 -7.69 -1.94
C MET A 128 5.21 -8.94 -1.27
N ILE A 129 6.30 -8.80 -0.50
CA ILE A 129 6.92 -9.89 0.23
C ILE A 129 6.71 -9.66 1.73
N PRO A 130 5.86 -10.47 2.39
CA PRO A 130 5.66 -10.37 3.83
C PRO A 130 6.88 -10.86 4.61
N ALA A 131 7.05 -10.34 5.81
CA ALA A 131 8.15 -10.63 6.74
C ALA A 131 9.55 -10.26 6.24
N TRP A 132 9.67 -9.52 5.14
CA TRP A 132 10.92 -8.99 4.62
C TRP A 132 10.97 -7.46 4.68
N LYS A 133 12.19 -6.89 4.67
CA LYS A 133 12.45 -5.43 4.60
C LYS A 133 13.24 -5.04 3.35
N THR A 134 13.80 -6.02 2.64
CA THR A 134 14.65 -5.83 1.47
C THR A 134 14.15 -6.66 0.32
N CYS A 135 14.36 -6.18 -0.89
CA CYS A 135 14.03 -6.93 -2.10
C CYS A 135 15.09 -7.98 -2.44
N PRO A 136 14.72 -9.04 -3.19
CA PRO A 136 15.68 -9.95 -3.79
C PRO A 136 16.69 -9.21 -4.68
N ALA A 137 17.83 -9.83 -4.92
CA ALA A 137 18.86 -9.29 -5.81
C ALA A 137 18.26 -9.02 -7.22
N GLY A 138 18.56 -7.85 -7.78
CA GLY A 138 18.05 -7.41 -9.08
C GLY A 138 16.61 -6.88 -9.08
N TRP A 139 15.97 -6.75 -7.91
CA TRP A 139 14.68 -6.07 -7.76
C TRP A 139 14.85 -4.70 -7.13
N THR A 140 14.05 -3.74 -7.59
CA THR A 140 13.97 -2.39 -7.02
C THR A 140 12.96 -2.36 -5.88
N ARG A 141 13.37 -1.81 -4.73
CA ARG A 141 12.46 -1.58 -3.61
C ARG A 141 11.64 -0.31 -3.87
N GLU A 142 10.33 -0.46 -3.98
CA GLU A 142 9.40 0.67 -4.10
C GLU A 142 9.14 1.31 -2.73
N TYR A 143 8.82 0.49 -1.73
CA TYR A 143 8.73 0.88 -0.32
C TYR A 143 8.76 -0.36 0.59
N HIS A 144 8.83 -0.13 1.89
CA HIS A 144 8.70 -1.16 2.91
C HIS A 144 7.94 -0.61 4.11
N GLY A 145 7.52 -1.48 5.00
CA GLY A 145 6.80 -1.12 6.19
C GLY A 145 6.32 -2.32 6.97
N TYR A 146 5.07 -2.30 7.40
CA TYR A 146 4.47 -3.35 8.20
C TYR A 146 3.23 -3.94 7.55
N LEU A 147 3.09 -5.25 7.69
CA LEU A 147 1.92 -5.97 7.22
C LEU A 147 0.72 -5.61 8.08
N VAL A 148 -0.37 -5.18 7.45
CA VAL A 148 -1.60 -4.79 8.15
C VAL A 148 -2.82 -5.47 7.56
N ALA A 149 -3.84 -5.66 8.40
CA ALA A 149 -5.16 -6.14 8.05
C ALA A 149 -6.15 -5.72 9.14
N GLN A 150 -7.41 -6.11 9.06
CA GLN A 150 -8.35 -5.98 10.18
C GLN A 150 -8.00 -6.94 11.32
N GLN A 151 -8.43 -6.61 12.53
CA GLN A 151 -8.18 -7.38 13.74
C GLN A 151 -8.83 -8.78 13.67
N ASN A 152 -8.25 -9.74 14.38
CA ASN A 152 -8.68 -11.14 14.37
C ASN A 152 -10.11 -11.39 14.89
N SER A 153 -10.69 -10.46 15.65
CA SER A 153 -12.09 -10.50 16.11
C SER A 153 -13.09 -9.85 15.13
N GLN A 154 -12.61 -9.24 14.07
CA GLN A 154 -13.40 -8.56 13.04
C GLN A 154 -13.53 -9.41 11.77
N TYR A 155 -14.27 -8.94 10.76
CA TYR A 155 -14.38 -9.65 9.50
C TYR A 155 -13.11 -9.47 8.65
N ARG A 156 -12.79 -10.49 7.85
CA ARG A 156 -11.51 -10.62 7.14
C ARG A 156 -11.32 -9.56 6.07
N THR A 157 -10.08 -9.08 5.96
CA THR A 157 -9.57 -8.33 4.83
C THR A 157 -8.30 -8.99 4.28
N GLU A 158 -7.79 -8.48 3.16
CA GLU A 158 -6.48 -8.87 2.66
C GLU A 158 -5.37 -8.30 3.54
N PHE A 159 -4.20 -8.92 3.48
CA PHE A 159 -2.99 -8.35 4.05
C PHE A 159 -2.36 -7.38 3.06
N VAL A 160 -2.11 -6.16 3.49
CA VAL A 160 -1.43 -5.14 2.68
C VAL A 160 -0.18 -4.63 3.38
N CYS A 161 0.76 -4.09 2.61
CA CYS A 161 1.98 -3.49 3.14
C CYS A 161 1.74 -1.98 3.39
N LEU A 162 1.61 -1.58 4.65
CA LEU A 162 1.54 -0.18 5.04
C LEU A 162 2.94 0.40 5.12
N ASP A 163 3.16 1.57 4.52
CA ASP A 163 4.44 2.28 4.55
C ASP A 163 4.93 2.51 5.99
N GLU A 164 6.24 2.38 6.24
CA GLU A 164 6.81 2.56 7.58
C GLU A 164 6.68 3.99 8.13
N ALA A 165 6.49 4.97 7.24
CA ALA A 165 6.34 6.38 7.58
C ALA A 165 5.01 6.92 7.02
N PRO A 166 3.85 6.49 7.56
CA PRO A 166 2.56 6.84 7.02
C PRO A 166 2.24 8.33 7.15
N GLU A 167 1.39 8.80 6.26
CA GLU A 167 0.71 10.10 6.28
C GLU A 167 -0.73 9.91 6.78
N VAL A 168 -1.42 11.01 7.04
CA VAL A 168 -2.84 11.03 7.38
C VAL A 168 -3.59 11.93 6.42
N VAL A 169 -4.88 11.64 6.21
CA VAL A 169 -5.77 12.53 5.46
C VAL A 169 -6.07 13.78 6.29
N ALA A 170 -5.91 14.94 5.70
CA ALA A 170 -6.20 16.21 6.38
C ALA A 170 -7.69 16.28 6.80
N GLY A 171 -7.94 16.52 8.08
CA GLY A 171 -9.30 16.58 8.65
C GLY A 171 -9.94 15.22 8.95
N GLY A 172 -9.31 14.11 8.57
CA GLY A 172 -9.79 12.75 8.84
C GLY A 172 -9.38 12.26 10.24
N VAL A 173 -10.00 12.75 11.31
CA VAL A 173 -9.60 12.44 12.71
C VAL A 173 -10.80 12.07 13.60
N ALA A 174 -11.87 11.62 13.01
CA ALA A 174 -13.14 11.49 13.74
C ALA A 174 -13.53 10.04 14.07
N ASN A 175 -12.69 9.21 14.60
CA ASN A 175 -12.94 7.81 15.03
C ASN A 175 -14.34 7.27 14.63
N LYS A 176 -14.54 6.98 13.34
CA LYS A 176 -15.81 6.52 12.75
C LYS A 176 -15.82 5.03 12.45
N ASN A 177 -14.65 4.39 12.59
CA ASN A 177 -14.46 2.95 12.46
C ASN A 177 -15.04 2.37 11.15
N GLY A 178 -14.56 2.83 10.01
CA GLY A 178 -14.92 2.27 8.70
C GLY A 178 -14.25 0.90 8.47
N ALA A 179 -13.41 0.78 7.47
CA ALA A 179 -12.40 -0.27 7.40
C ALA A 179 -11.22 0.12 8.32
N LEU A 180 -10.46 -0.86 8.81
CA LEU A 180 -9.46 -0.60 9.86
C LEU A 180 -8.12 -1.25 9.51
N PHE A 181 -7.02 -0.57 9.86
CA PHE A 181 -5.66 -1.09 9.76
C PHE A 181 -5.10 -1.42 11.14
N TYR A 182 -4.86 -2.70 11.39
CA TYR A 182 -4.10 -3.21 12.53
C TYR A 182 -2.82 -3.87 12.06
N VAL A 183 -1.74 -3.76 12.84
CA VAL A 183 -0.48 -4.46 12.53
C VAL A 183 -0.67 -5.96 12.72
N SER A 184 -0.15 -6.74 11.78
CA SER A 184 -0.19 -8.20 11.84
C SER A 184 1.02 -8.75 12.59
N GLU A 185 0.76 -9.62 13.55
CA GLU A 185 1.78 -10.25 14.39
C GLU A 185 1.93 -11.75 14.08
N ALA A 186 3.13 -12.28 14.28
CA ALA A 186 3.37 -13.71 14.13
C ALA A 186 2.77 -14.49 15.31
N TYR A 187 1.99 -15.54 15.02
CA TYR A 187 1.42 -16.42 16.05
C TYR A 187 2.00 -17.83 15.94
N CYS A 188 2.81 -18.21 16.92
CA CYS A 188 3.51 -19.51 16.99
C CYS A 188 2.68 -20.67 17.54
N GLY A 189 1.43 -20.44 17.90
CA GLY A 189 0.56 -21.48 18.50
C GLY A 189 0.04 -22.53 17.53
N HIS A 190 0.07 -22.25 16.22
CA HIS A 190 -0.41 -23.13 15.15
C HIS A 190 0.49 -23.04 13.93
N SER A 191 0.93 -24.16 13.38
CA SER A 191 1.58 -24.40 12.07
C SER A 191 2.64 -23.42 11.57
N LEU A 192 2.75 -22.19 12.11
CA LEU A 192 3.84 -21.28 11.74
C LEU A 192 5.15 -21.75 12.36
N PRO A 193 6.23 -21.97 11.56
CA PRO A 193 7.48 -22.51 12.06
C PRO A 193 8.23 -21.50 12.94
N CYS A 194 8.30 -21.79 14.24
CA CYS A 194 9.12 -21.08 15.21
C CYS A 194 10.26 -22.00 15.66
N PRO A 195 11.47 -21.47 15.85
CA PRO A 195 11.85 -20.10 16.23
C PRO A 195 12.28 -19.17 15.08
N LYS A 196 12.09 -19.47 13.79
CA LYS A 196 12.36 -18.49 12.72
C LYS A 196 11.44 -17.28 12.85
N TYR A 197 10.15 -17.54 13.08
CA TYR A 197 9.22 -16.52 13.53
C TYR A 197 9.21 -16.42 15.06
N VAL A 198 8.88 -15.26 15.59
CA VAL A 198 8.82 -15.02 17.03
C VAL A 198 7.41 -14.63 17.41
N HIS A 199 6.84 -15.32 18.40
CA HIS A 199 5.47 -15.09 18.86
C HIS A 199 5.22 -13.64 19.28
N GLY A 200 4.16 -13.01 18.77
CA GLY A 200 3.78 -11.63 19.07
C GLY A 200 4.68 -10.57 18.43
N ARG A 201 5.58 -10.94 17.49
CA ARG A 201 6.40 -9.95 16.77
C ARG A 201 5.69 -9.48 15.52
N GLU A 202 5.64 -8.15 15.35
CA GLU A 202 5.07 -7.49 14.19
C GLU A 202 5.78 -7.91 12.91
N LEU A 203 5.01 -8.24 11.88
CA LEU A 203 5.53 -8.64 10.58
C LEU A 203 5.78 -7.43 9.69
N THR A 204 7.00 -7.31 9.23
CA THR A 204 7.37 -6.32 8.21
C THR A 204 6.86 -6.73 6.84
N CYS A 205 6.99 -5.86 5.86
CA CYS A 205 6.75 -6.15 4.45
C CYS A 205 7.58 -5.25 3.55
N VAL A 206 7.77 -5.67 2.31
CA VAL A 206 8.43 -4.87 1.27
C VAL A 206 7.70 -5.04 -0.05
N VAL A 207 7.57 -3.96 -0.82
CA VAL A 207 7.04 -3.99 -2.19
C VAL A 207 8.20 -3.75 -3.15
N CYS A 208 8.36 -4.67 -4.07
CA CYS A 208 9.47 -4.75 -5.02
C CYS A 208 8.97 -4.80 -6.45
N SER A 209 9.75 -4.25 -7.40
CA SER A 209 9.48 -4.29 -8.83
C SER A 209 10.70 -4.72 -9.66
N LYS A 210 10.46 -5.30 -10.82
CA LYS A 210 11.49 -5.74 -11.78
C LYS A 210 11.00 -5.64 -13.21
#